data_e952297c6825226f5767e8f195f00ff2
#
_entry.id   e952297c6825226f5767e8f195f00ff2
#
_cell.length_a   1.000
_cell.length_b   1.000
_cell.length_c   1.000
_cell.angle_alpha   90.00
_cell.angle_beta   90.00
_cell.angle_gamma   90.00
#
_symmetry.space_group_name_H-M   'P 1'
#
loop_
_entity.id
_entity.type
_entity.pdbx_description
1 polymer ?
#
loop_
_entity_poly.entity_id
_entity_poly.type
_entity_poly.pdbx_seq_one_letter_code
_entity_poly.pdbx_strand_id
1 'polypeptide(L)'
;MGLTPDTARLILHGEERQVAIDKLAINDEILVKPGELIPTDSVIIQGASNLNEASITGESLPVEKTVDDEVFAGTINGTGALILRVHQPPESSLIQRVIRLVKQAQTEAPPSQIFVENLERNYAKVIVVCGILLAVLPPFIFNWDWETTIYKALIFLVVASPCALMAAIMPALLSGIANGARGGILFKGGAVLELVGKVKAIAFDKTGTLTTGEPQVIDIIAVDGEDINKILSVAAAVEVYSEHPIGKAIVQAAKDKNLNLAPVNNVVSHTGFGISGEIEEIDIKVGNAKFIQSDSDLPADLVAKSQKLETQGKTIVWVTDNEKILGIIAVADTIRPEAATTIQRLKQIGIQNIIIVSGDRQLTTNYIAQQLGISEVYAELLPEDKVTVIRRLKRQYQTVAMVGDGINDAPALATASVGIAMGTTGSDIALETADIVLMADRLEKLVATIHLGRRAIKVIKQNIVFALCSIGLLLVANFAIGINLPLGVIGHEGSTVLVTLSGLRLLRNSKCFR
;
A
#
# COMPACT_ATOMS: atom_id res chain seq x y z
N MET A 1 -8.17 -13.85 -10.08
CA MET A 1 -7.37 -15.09 -10.22
C MET A 1 -7.04 -15.57 -8.82
N GLY A 2 -7.15 -16.90 -8.54
CA GLY A 2 -6.78 -17.44 -7.23
C GLY A 2 -5.26 -17.28 -7.02
N LEU A 3 -4.86 -16.93 -5.80
CA LEU A 3 -3.44 -16.76 -5.44
C LEU A 3 -2.70 -18.11 -5.33
N THR A 4 -3.44 -19.21 -5.31
CA THR A 4 -2.90 -20.58 -5.33
C THR A 4 -3.70 -21.40 -6.34
N PRO A 5 -3.09 -22.41 -7.00
CA PRO A 5 -3.83 -23.32 -7.87
C PRO A 5 -4.78 -24.19 -7.04
N ASP A 6 -5.83 -24.74 -7.66
CA ASP A 6 -6.77 -25.64 -6.98
C ASP A 6 -6.21 -27.06 -6.79
N THR A 7 -5.24 -27.45 -7.61
CA THR A 7 -4.66 -28.81 -7.64
C THR A 7 -3.14 -28.78 -7.72
N ALA A 8 -2.49 -29.83 -7.23
CA ALA A 8 -1.05 -30.05 -7.31
C ALA A 8 -0.74 -31.42 -7.92
N ARG A 9 0.47 -31.59 -8.49
CA ARG A 9 0.97 -32.87 -9.01
C ARG A 9 1.81 -33.56 -7.93
N LEU A 10 1.20 -34.50 -7.24
CA LEU A 10 1.84 -35.33 -6.25
C LEU A 10 2.65 -36.45 -6.94
N ILE A 11 3.86 -36.70 -6.49
CA ILE A 11 4.69 -37.83 -6.93
C ILE A 11 4.53 -38.97 -5.93
N LEU A 12 3.93 -40.08 -6.39
CA LEU A 12 3.79 -41.29 -5.58
C LEU A 12 4.44 -42.47 -6.31
N HIS A 13 5.46 -43.07 -5.69
CA HIS A 13 6.20 -44.20 -6.28
C HIS A 13 6.72 -43.98 -7.70
N GLY A 14 7.08 -42.72 -8.03
CA GLY A 14 7.54 -42.32 -9.36
C GLY A 14 6.45 -42.00 -10.39
N GLU A 15 5.17 -42.06 -10.02
CA GLU A 15 4.05 -41.68 -10.88
C GLU A 15 3.47 -40.31 -10.47
N GLU A 16 3.16 -39.47 -11.48
CA GLU A 16 2.48 -38.20 -11.28
C GLU A 16 0.97 -38.40 -11.07
N ARG A 17 0.43 -37.88 -9.97
CA ARG A 17 -1.01 -37.90 -9.70
C ARG A 17 -1.51 -36.51 -9.35
N GLN A 18 -2.53 -36.03 -10.04
CA GLN A 18 -3.18 -34.77 -9.71
C GLN A 18 -4.08 -34.93 -8.48
N VAL A 19 -3.85 -34.09 -7.47
CA VAL A 19 -4.60 -34.08 -6.21
C VAL A 19 -5.05 -32.66 -5.89
N ALA A 20 -6.17 -32.52 -5.17
CA ALA A 20 -6.58 -31.22 -4.65
C ALA A 20 -5.58 -30.75 -3.58
N ILE A 21 -5.30 -29.45 -3.53
CA ILE A 21 -4.27 -28.88 -2.63
C ILE A 21 -4.57 -29.19 -1.17
N ASP A 22 -5.83 -29.15 -0.76
CA ASP A 22 -6.29 -29.46 0.61
C ASP A 22 -5.97 -30.88 1.09
N LYS A 23 -5.57 -31.77 0.17
CA LYS A 23 -5.18 -33.16 0.48
C LYS A 23 -3.66 -33.36 0.60
N LEU A 24 -2.87 -32.31 0.37
CA LEU A 24 -1.42 -32.41 0.54
C LEU A 24 -1.05 -32.48 2.02
N ALA A 25 -0.13 -33.38 2.34
CA ALA A 25 0.41 -33.58 3.68
C ALA A 25 1.88 -33.13 3.74
N ILE A 26 2.37 -32.88 4.95
CA ILE A 26 3.80 -32.61 5.18
C ILE A 26 4.64 -33.79 4.72
N ASN A 27 5.75 -33.52 4.04
CA ASN A 27 6.67 -34.44 3.37
C ASN A 27 6.16 -35.06 2.06
N ASP A 28 4.99 -34.66 1.55
CA ASP A 28 4.59 -35.03 0.19
C ASP A 28 5.56 -34.41 -0.82
N GLU A 29 5.86 -35.17 -1.88
CA GLU A 29 6.69 -34.69 -2.97
C GLU A 29 5.78 -34.26 -4.14
N ILE A 30 5.97 -33.01 -4.60
CA ILE A 30 5.17 -32.41 -5.67
C ILE A 30 6.05 -31.91 -6.80
N LEU A 31 5.57 -32.05 -8.04
CA LEU A 31 6.21 -31.52 -9.25
C LEU A 31 5.56 -30.20 -9.65
N VAL A 32 6.38 -29.17 -9.83
CA VAL A 32 5.98 -27.88 -10.37
C VAL A 32 6.74 -27.58 -11.65
N LYS A 33 6.00 -27.45 -12.78
CA LYS A 33 6.56 -27.19 -14.10
C LYS A 33 6.81 -25.69 -14.31
N PRO A 34 7.62 -25.31 -15.31
CA PRO A 34 7.82 -23.91 -15.66
C PRO A 34 6.51 -23.16 -15.91
N GLY A 35 6.40 -21.95 -15.38
CA GLY A 35 5.22 -21.09 -15.48
C GLY A 35 4.07 -21.42 -14.53
N GLU A 36 4.18 -22.46 -13.71
CA GLU A 36 3.13 -22.83 -12.75
C GLU A 36 3.32 -22.14 -11.40
N LEU A 37 2.21 -21.96 -10.68
CA LEU A 37 2.21 -21.48 -9.31
C LEU A 37 2.69 -22.56 -8.34
N ILE A 38 3.48 -22.18 -7.36
CA ILE A 38 3.84 -23.03 -6.21
C ILE A 38 2.57 -23.24 -5.37
N PRO A 39 2.16 -24.50 -5.14
CA PRO A 39 0.86 -24.78 -4.49
C PRO A 39 0.86 -24.59 -2.99
N THR A 40 1.98 -24.84 -2.30
CA THR A 40 2.13 -24.71 -0.84
C THR A 40 3.59 -24.44 -0.47
N ASP A 41 3.81 -23.91 0.75
CA ASP A 41 5.16 -23.65 1.25
C ASP A 41 5.96 -24.96 1.32
N SER A 42 7.10 -25.00 0.63
CA SER A 42 7.85 -26.21 0.36
C SER A 42 9.36 -25.95 0.31
N VAL A 43 10.15 -27.00 0.30
CA VAL A 43 11.61 -26.96 0.10
C VAL A 43 11.94 -27.68 -1.20
N ILE A 44 12.85 -27.13 -1.99
CA ILE A 44 13.31 -27.74 -3.24
C ILE A 44 14.18 -28.95 -2.91
N ILE A 45 13.81 -30.12 -3.42
CA ILE A 45 14.60 -31.35 -3.29
C ILE A 45 15.34 -31.71 -4.57
N GLN A 46 14.85 -31.21 -5.72
CA GLN A 46 15.51 -31.40 -7.00
C GLN A 46 15.13 -30.28 -7.98
N GLY A 47 16.11 -29.82 -8.77
CA GLY A 47 15.97 -28.78 -9.76
C GLY A 47 16.52 -27.43 -9.29
N ALA A 48 16.54 -26.48 -10.20
CA ALA A 48 16.85 -25.07 -9.97
C ALA A 48 15.99 -24.22 -10.90
N SER A 49 15.52 -23.08 -10.42
CA SER A 49 14.70 -22.16 -11.21
C SER A 49 14.76 -20.74 -10.66
N ASN A 50 14.37 -19.78 -11.48
CA ASN A 50 14.11 -18.41 -11.05
C ASN A 50 12.63 -18.31 -10.66
N LEU A 51 12.33 -18.00 -9.41
CA LEU A 51 10.97 -17.81 -8.92
C LEU A 51 10.60 -16.34 -8.92
N ASN A 52 9.43 -16.02 -9.45
CA ASN A 52 8.84 -14.70 -9.27
C ASN A 52 8.11 -14.68 -7.92
N GLU A 53 8.76 -14.10 -6.92
CA GLU A 53 8.24 -13.95 -5.55
C GLU A 53 7.58 -12.58 -5.31
N ALA A 54 7.32 -11.80 -6.35
CA ALA A 54 6.76 -10.44 -6.24
C ALA A 54 5.45 -10.40 -5.45
N SER A 55 4.63 -11.45 -5.52
CA SER A 55 3.40 -11.59 -4.72
C SER A 55 3.64 -11.72 -3.21
N ILE A 56 4.86 -12.06 -2.78
CA ILE A 56 5.22 -12.30 -1.38
C ILE A 56 6.19 -11.23 -0.88
N THR A 57 7.28 -11.00 -1.61
CA THR A 57 8.35 -10.08 -1.20
C THR A 57 8.12 -8.65 -1.67
N GLY A 58 7.38 -8.47 -2.77
CA GLY A 58 7.23 -7.20 -3.48
C GLY A 58 8.41 -6.89 -4.42
N GLU A 59 9.43 -7.73 -4.46
CA GLU A 59 10.55 -7.54 -5.39
C GLU A 59 10.16 -7.96 -6.81
N SER A 60 10.35 -7.06 -7.78
CA SER A 60 10.03 -7.35 -9.19
C SER A 60 11.04 -8.28 -9.86
N LEU A 61 12.22 -8.46 -9.25
CA LEU A 61 13.27 -9.32 -9.79
C LEU A 61 13.05 -10.77 -9.35
N PRO A 62 13.04 -11.74 -10.28
CA PRO A 62 12.98 -13.14 -9.92
C PRO A 62 14.19 -13.55 -9.06
N VAL A 63 13.93 -14.39 -8.07
CA VAL A 63 14.93 -14.90 -7.14
C VAL A 63 15.37 -16.29 -7.60
N GLU A 64 16.69 -16.50 -7.72
CA GLU A 64 17.24 -17.82 -8.01
C GLU A 64 17.08 -18.73 -6.80
N LYS A 65 16.53 -19.93 -7.04
CA LYS A 65 16.31 -20.97 -6.03
C LYS A 65 16.87 -22.29 -6.49
N THR A 66 17.56 -22.95 -5.58
CA THR A 66 18.25 -24.23 -5.77
C THR A 66 17.83 -25.26 -4.72
N VAL A 67 18.41 -26.43 -4.76
CA VAL A 67 18.14 -27.47 -3.77
C VAL A 67 18.40 -26.96 -2.35
N ASP A 68 17.51 -27.32 -1.41
CA ASP A 68 17.42 -26.89 0.00
C ASP A 68 16.90 -25.46 0.22
N ASP A 69 16.57 -24.69 -0.82
CA ASP A 69 15.92 -23.39 -0.67
C ASP A 69 14.41 -23.55 -0.40
N GLU A 70 13.88 -22.65 0.47
CA GLU A 70 12.45 -22.54 0.70
C GLU A 70 11.76 -21.79 -0.44
N VAL A 71 10.55 -22.28 -0.81
CA VAL A 71 9.66 -21.65 -1.79
C VAL A 71 8.26 -21.49 -1.20
N PHE A 72 7.59 -20.41 -1.52
CA PHE A 72 6.33 -20.02 -0.92
C PHE A 72 5.13 -20.22 -1.86
N ALA A 73 3.99 -20.62 -1.29
CA ALA A 73 2.74 -20.74 -2.01
C ALA A 73 2.35 -19.42 -2.71
N GLY A 74 1.88 -19.51 -3.97
CA GLY A 74 1.45 -18.35 -4.75
C GLY A 74 2.58 -17.62 -5.48
N THR A 75 3.85 -18.09 -5.39
CA THR A 75 4.95 -17.64 -6.25
C THR A 75 4.91 -18.39 -7.58
N ILE A 76 5.44 -17.78 -8.64
CA ILE A 76 5.45 -18.37 -9.99
C ILE A 76 6.80 -18.99 -10.27
N ASN A 77 6.79 -20.28 -10.62
CA ASN A 77 7.99 -20.98 -11.08
C ASN A 77 8.41 -20.45 -12.47
N GLY A 78 9.68 -20.14 -12.66
CA GLY A 78 10.22 -19.61 -13.90
C GLY A 78 10.52 -20.70 -14.94
N THR A 79 11.80 -20.96 -15.21
CA THR A 79 12.26 -21.75 -16.37
C THR A 79 12.56 -23.21 -16.06
N GLY A 80 12.85 -23.57 -14.81
CA GLY A 80 13.21 -24.93 -14.37
C GLY A 80 12.00 -25.73 -13.89
N ALA A 81 12.00 -27.06 -14.08
CA ALA A 81 11.09 -27.95 -13.36
C ALA A 81 11.61 -28.21 -11.96
N LEU A 82 10.77 -28.11 -10.97
CA LEU A 82 11.12 -28.29 -9.54
C LEU A 82 10.40 -29.48 -8.94
N ILE A 83 11.11 -30.32 -8.20
CA ILE A 83 10.50 -31.27 -7.27
C ILE A 83 10.64 -30.69 -5.89
N LEU A 84 9.50 -30.51 -5.23
CA LEU A 84 9.38 -29.83 -3.95
C LEU A 84 8.89 -30.81 -2.88
N ARG A 85 9.38 -30.68 -1.65
CA ARG A 85 8.85 -31.38 -0.50
C ARG A 85 8.02 -30.41 0.33
N VAL A 86 6.75 -30.75 0.55
CA VAL A 86 5.83 -29.96 1.36
C VAL A 86 6.37 -29.80 2.78
N HIS A 87 6.62 -28.55 3.18
CA HIS A 87 7.15 -28.22 4.51
C HIS A 87 6.04 -27.82 5.48
N GLN A 88 5.00 -27.16 4.98
CA GLN A 88 3.84 -26.75 5.78
C GLN A 88 2.53 -27.17 5.08
N PRO A 89 1.49 -27.52 5.86
CA PRO A 89 0.20 -27.86 5.26
C PRO A 89 -0.40 -26.62 4.56
N PRO A 90 -1.18 -26.80 3.49
CA PRO A 90 -1.71 -25.71 2.68
C PRO A 90 -2.45 -24.61 3.47
N GLU A 91 -3.17 -25.03 4.54
CA GLU A 91 -3.90 -24.12 5.44
C GLU A 91 -2.99 -23.20 6.28
N SER A 92 -1.73 -23.57 6.45
CA SER A 92 -0.70 -22.83 7.20
C SER A 92 0.29 -22.11 6.28
N SER A 93 0.10 -22.20 4.96
CA SER A 93 0.98 -21.50 3.99
C SER A 93 1.00 -19.99 4.25
N LEU A 94 2.10 -19.34 3.86
CA LEU A 94 2.28 -17.89 4.04
C LEU A 94 1.11 -17.10 3.47
N ILE A 95 0.62 -17.44 2.28
CA ILE A 95 -0.51 -16.76 1.65
C ILE A 95 -1.83 -16.92 2.46
N GLN A 96 -2.08 -18.10 3.06
CA GLN A 96 -3.26 -18.29 3.92
C GLN A 96 -3.15 -17.52 5.23
N ARG A 97 -1.94 -17.39 5.78
CA ARG A 97 -1.68 -16.52 6.94
C ARG A 97 -1.93 -15.05 6.60
N VAL A 98 -1.50 -14.59 5.42
CA VAL A 98 -1.78 -13.24 4.91
C VAL A 98 -3.30 -13.00 4.82
N ILE A 99 -4.06 -13.89 4.17
CA ILE A 99 -5.52 -13.79 4.05
C ILE A 99 -6.20 -13.73 5.43
N ARG A 100 -5.75 -14.55 6.37
CA ARG A 100 -6.28 -14.58 7.75
C ARG A 100 -6.03 -13.25 8.48
N LEU A 101 -4.81 -12.69 8.35
CA LEU A 101 -4.46 -11.40 8.94
C LEU A 101 -5.32 -10.26 8.38
N VAL A 102 -5.57 -10.25 7.07
CA VAL A 102 -6.45 -9.27 6.42
C VAL A 102 -7.87 -9.39 6.97
N LYS A 103 -8.45 -10.59 7.03
CA LYS A 103 -9.80 -10.82 7.57
C LYS A 103 -9.93 -10.39 9.03
N GLN A 104 -8.93 -10.66 9.86
CA GLN A 104 -8.92 -10.23 11.26
C GLN A 104 -8.89 -8.71 11.40
N ALA A 105 -8.10 -8.02 10.58
CA ALA A 105 -7.98 -6.57 10.63
C ALA A 105 -9.25 -5.83 10.16
N GLN A 106 -9.99 -6.39 9.19
CA GLN A 106 -11.24 -5.80 8.67
C GLN A 106 -12.42 -5.84 9.65
N THR A 107 -12.36 -6.68 10.69
CA THR A 107 -13.47 -6.85 11.66
C THR A 107 -13.52 -5.75 12.73
N GLU A 108 -12.51 -4.90 12.83
CA GLU A 108 -12.46 -3.81 13.81
C GLU A 108 -13.22 -2.58 13.30
N ALA A 109 -14.38 -2.26 13.93
CA ALA A 109 -15.15 -1.05 13.61
C ALA A 109 -14.36 0.22 13.95
N PRO A 110 -14.37 1.26 13.08
CA PRO A 110 -13.64 2.51 13.30
C PRO A 110 -14.07 3.22 14.58
N PRO A 111 -13.13 3.78 15.36
CA PRO A 111 -13.44 4.45 16.64
C PRO A 111 -14.45 5.60 16.54
N SER A 112 -14.49 6.30 15.40
CA SER A 112 -15.42 7.41 15.18
C SER A 112 -16.87 6.97 15.05
N GLN A 113 -17.14 5.82 14.45
CA GLN A 113 -18.48 5.26 14.35
C GLN A 113 -19.01 4.86 15.74
N ILE A 114 -18.18 4.21 16.54
CA ILE A 114 -18.50 3.82 17.92
C ILE A 114 -18.77 5.06 18.78
N PHE A 115 -18.00 6.14 18.59
CA PHE A 115 -18.20 7.39 19.32
C PHE A 115 -19.57 8.03 19.00
N VAL A 116 -19.95 8.10 17.71
CA VAL A 116 -21.22 8.68 17.27
C VAL A 116 -22.40 7.87 17.81
N GLU A 117 -22.36 6.55 17.67
CA GLU A 117 -23.42 5.66 18.18
C GLU A 117 -23.59 5.73 19.71
N ASN A 118 -22.48 5.79 20.45
CA ASN A 118 -22.51 5.92 21.90
C ASN A 118 -23.00 7.29 22.34
N LEU A 119 -22.59 8.36 21.65
CA LEU A 119 -23.06 9.73 21.92
C LEU A 119 -24.57 9.81 21.71
N GLU A 120 -25.09 9.33 20.61
CA GLU A 120 -26.51 9.34 20.27
C GLU A 120 -27.33 8.60 21.32
N ARG A 121 -26.92 7.38 21.67
CA ARG A 121 -27.62 6.55 22.65
C ARG A 121 -27.70 7.19 24.05
N ASN A 122 -26.58 7.73 24.51
CA ASN A 122 -26.51 8.34 25.84
C ASN A 122 -27.22 9.69 25.87
N TYR A 123 -27.07 10.50 24.84
CA TYR A 123 -27.73 11.79 24.71
C TYR A 123 -29.26 11.62 24.67
N ALA A 124 -29.79 10.72 23.86
CA ALA A 124 -31.23 10.45 23.78
C ALA A 124 -31.82 10.01 25.12
N LYS A 125 -31.12 9.13 25.87
CA LYS A 125 -31.58 8.73 27.21
C LYS A 125 -31.67 9.91 28.16
N VAL A 126 -30.65 10.77 28.20
CA VAL A 126 -30.62 11.96 29.05
C VAL A 126 -31.79 12.91 28.71
N ILE A 127 -31.99 13.19 27.42
CA ILE A 127 -33.07 14.07 26.96
C ILE A 127 -34.46 13.54 27.36
N VAL A 128 -34.71 12.25 27.14
CA VAL A 128 -36.02 11.65 27.50
C VAL A 128 -36.24 11.72 29.01
N VAL A 129 -35.24 11.36 29.82
CA VAL A 129 -35.36 11.43 31.28
C VAL A 129 -35.59 12.88 31.76
N CYS A 130 -34.80 13.84 31.25
CA CYS A 130 -34.99 15.25 31.57
C CYS A 130 -36.35 15.77 31.11
N GLY A 131 -36.84 15.36 29.94
CA GLY A 131 -38.16 15.73 29.42
C GLY A 131 -39.29 15.24 30.31
N ILE A 132 -39.22 13.99 30.77
CA ILE A 132 -40.22 13.43 31.73
C ILE A 132 -40.16 14.19 33.05
N LEU A 133 -38.96 14.44 33.58
CA LEU A 133 -38.83 15.22 34.84
C LEU A 133 -39.38 16.63 34.70
N LEU A 134 -39.14 17.31 33.57
CA LEU A 134 -39.69 18.64 33.27
C LEU A 134 -41.21 18.63 33.06
N ALA A 135 -41.78 17.53 32.59
CA ALA A 135 -43.23 17.41 32.44
C ALA A 135 -43.96 17.17 33.77
N VAL A 136 -43.27 16.62 34.78
CA VAL A 136 -43.91 16.18 36.03
C VAL A 136 -43.53 17.06 37.24
N LEU A 137 -42.28 17.44 37.43
CA LEU A 137 -41.78 18.06 38.65
C LEU A 137 -42.16 19.55 38.85
N PRO A 138 -42.18 20.41 37.80
CA PRO A 138 -42.37 21.85 37.98
C PRO A 138 -43.68 22.27 38.71
N PRO A 139 -44.83 21.60 38.53
CA PRO A 139 -46.03 21.91 39.30
C PRO A 139 -45.85 21.77 40.82
N PHE A 140 -45.02 20.80 41.22
CA PHE A 140 -44.79 20.50 42.65
C PHE A 140 -43.69 21.37 43.28
N ILE A 141 -42.71 21.82 42.48
CA ILE A 141 -41.54 22.55 42.98
C ILE A 141 -41.68 24.05 42.79
N PHE A 142 -42.23 24.48 41.63
CA PHE A 142 -42.29 25.89 41.21
C PHE A 142 -43.74 26.43 41.16
N ASN A 143 -44.74 25.65 41.55
CA ASN A 143 -46.14 25.97 41.46
C ASN A 143 -46.59 26.41 40.04
N TRP A 144 -45.99 25.80 38.99
CA TRP A 144 -46.44 26.05 37.62
C TRP A 144 -47.77 25.32 37.37
N ASP A 145 -48.61 25.92 36.50
CA ASP A 145 -49.80 25.23 36.00
C ASP A 145 -49.36 24.08 35.03
N TRP A 146 -50.21 23.08 34.92
CA TRP A 146 -49.95 21.90 34.11
C TRP A 146 -49.80 22.23 32.60
N GLU A 147 -50.59 23.21 32.11
CA GLU A 147 -50.52 23.63 30.71
C GLU A 147 -49.15 24.23 30.37
N THR A 148 -48.65 25.17 31.13
CA THR A 148 -47.31 25.77 30.98
C THR A 148 -46.20 24.73 31.15
N THR A 149 -46.35 23.79 32.09
CA THR A 149 -45.36 22.74 32.36
C THR A 149 -45.21 21.80 31.16
N ILE A 150 -46.36 21.26 30.68
CA ILE A 150 -46.35 20.35 29.52
C ILE A 150 -45.88 21.09 28.28
N TYR A 151 -46.32 22.33 28.06
CA TYR A 151 -45.89 23.13 26.90
C TYR A 151 -44.36 23.36 26.88
N LYS A 152 -43.78 23.76 28.02
CA LYS A 152 -42.31 23.94 28.11
C LYS A 152 -41.55 22.63 28.00
N ALA A 153 -42.07 21.52 28.50
CA ALA A 153 -41.47 20.20 28.33
C ALA A 153 -41.51 19.73 26.87
N LEU A 154 -42.59 20.01 26.13
CA LEU A 154 -42.67 19.72 24.70
C LEU A 154 -41.66 20.55 23.90
N ILE A 155 -41.53 21.87 24.18
CA ILE A 155 -40.51 22.71 23.54
C ILE A 155 -39.11 22.17 23.86
N PHE A 156 -38.84 21.79 25.13
CA PHE A 156 -37.54 21.19 25.49
C PHE A 156 -37.24 19.95 24.68
N LEU A 157 -38.17 18.99 24.54
CA LEU A 157 -37.96 17.76 23.76
C LEU A 157 -37.68 18.03 22.28
N VAL A 158 -38.39 19.01 21.68
CA VAL A 158 -38.17 19.39 20.28
C VAL A 158 -36.80 20.07 20.10
N VAL A 159 -36.50 21.07 20.95
CA VAL A 159 -35.26 21.87 20.83
C VAL A 159 -34.02 21.08 21.20
N ALA A 160 -34.10 20.20 22.18
CA ALA A 160 -32.99 19.35 22.61
C ALA A 160 -32.79 18.09 21.74
N SER A 161 -33.53 17.96 20.64
CA SER A 161 -33.32 16.84 19.70
C SER A 161 -31.90 16.84 19.12
N PRO A 162 -31.24 15.67 18.94
CA PRO A 162 -29.89 15.58 18.44
C PRO A 162 -29.74 15.80 16.92
N CYS A 163 -30.82 16.17 16.20
CA CYS A 163 -30.83 16.28 14.73
C CYS A 163 -29.70 17.17 14.18
N ALA A 164 -29.46 18.33 14.80
CA ALA A 164 -28.38 19.23 14.39
C ALA A 164 -26.99 18.64 14.63
N LEU A 165 -26.80 17.82 15.66
CA LEU A 165 -25.54 17.11 15.93
C LEU A 165 -25.27 16.02 14.88
N MET A 166 -26.30 15.26 14.49
CA MET A 166 -26.20 14.26 13.41
C MET A 166 -25.90 14.91 12.07
N ALA A 167 -26.61 16.01 11.75
CA ALA A 167 -26.38 16.82 10.55
C ALA A 167 -24.99 17.49 10.53
N ALA A 168 -24.31 17.63 11.66
CA ALA A 168 -22.97 18.20 11.75
C ALA A 168 -21.89 17.31 11.12
N ILE A 169 -22.09 15.99 11.08
CA ILE A 169 -21.05 15.01 10.71
C ILE A 169 -21.27 14.49 9.29
N MET A 170 -22.41 13.85 9.01
CA MET A 170 -22.62 13.12 7.78
C MET A 170 -22.52 13.97 6.50
N PRO A 171 -23.15 15.15 6.39
CA PRO A 171 -23.02 15.99 5.19
C PRO A 171 -21.57 16.47 4.95
N ALA A 172 -20.82 16.72 6.03
CA ALA A 172 -19.41 17.10 5.95
C ALA A 172 -18.54 15.95 5.43
N LEU A 173 -18.71 14.73 5.96
CA LEU A 173 -17.97 13.56 5.51
C LEU A 173 -18.28 13.22 4.05
N LEU A 174 -19.56 13.16 3.67
CA LEU A 174 -19.97 12.87 2.29
C LEU A 174 -19.45 13.92 1.32
N SER A 175 -19.48 15.20 1.68
CA SER A 175 -18.92 16.30 0.88
C SER A 175 -17.41 16.17 0.73
N GLY A 176 -16.71 15.76 1.78
CA GLY A 176 -15.26 15.49 1.75
C GLY A 176 -14.92 14.31 0.85
N ILE A 177 -15.64 13.20 0.97
CA ILE A 177 -15.46 12.02 0.10
C ILE A 177 -15.70 12.39 -1.36
N ALA A 178 -16.80 13.09 -1.67
CA ALA A 178 -17.10 13.51 -3.04
C ALA A 178 -16.02 14.46 -3.62
N ASN A 179 -15.46 15.34 -2.79
CA ASN A 179 -14.34 16.19 -3.20
C ASN A 179 -13.05 15.39 -3.44
N GLY A 180 -12.75 14.41 -2.56
CA GLY A 180 -11.64 13.49 -2.74
C GLY A 180 -11.75 12.72 -4.05
N ALA A 181 -12.91 12.12 -4.33
CA ALA A 181 -13.17 11.37 -5.55
C ALA A 181 -12.96 12.21 -6.82
N ARG A 182 -13.41 13.49 -6.83
CA ARG A 182 -13.12 14.44 -7.91
C ARG A 182 -11.62 14.73 -8.09
N GLY A 183 -10.85 14.63 -7.01
CA GLY A 183 -9.39 14.75 -7.01
C GLY A 183 -8.66 13.44 -7.32
N GLY A 184 -9.38 12.34 -7.59
CA GLY A 184 -8.81 11.01 -7.79
C GLY A 184 -8.28 10.37 -6.50
N ILE A 185 -8.95 10.61 -5.38
CA ILE A 185 -8.71 9.99 -4.08
C ILE A 185 -10.01 9.29 -3.67
N LEU A 186 -10.01 7.98 -3.63
CA LEU A 186 -11.17 7.18 -3.26
C LEU A 186 -11.10 6.81 -1.78
N PHE A 187 -12.09 7.21 -1.00
CA PHE A 187 -12.25 6.84 0.41
C PHE A 187 -13.32 5.76 0.52
N LYS A 188 -13.06 4.68 1.22
CA LYS A 188 -14.07 3.63 1.46
C LYS A 188 -15.13 4.01 2.49
N GLY A 189 -14.91 5.09 3.25
CA GLY A 189 -15.90 5.54 4.23
C GLY A 189 -15.56 6.87 4.87
N GLY A 190 -16.56 7.47 5.55
CA GLY A 190 -16.42 8.77 6.22
C GLY A 190 -15.46 8.71 7.41
N ALA A 191 -15.45 7.60 8.13
CA ALA A 191 -14.53 7.38 9.24
C ALA A 191 -13.06 7.47 8.82
N VAL A 192 -12.74 6.93 7.64
CA VAL A 192 -11.39 6.96 7.07
C VAL A 192 -10.94 8.40 6.78
N LEU A 193 -11.84 9.24 6.25
CA LEU A 193 -11.56 10.66 6.01
C LEU A 193 -11.21 11.40 7.32
N GLU A 194 -11.86 11.04 8.42
CA GLU A 194 -11.52 11.60 9.73
C GLU A 194 -10.18 11.06 10.25
N LEU A 195 -9.96 9.73 10.16
CA LEU A 195 -8.74 9.09 10.64
C LEU A 195 -7.48 9.61 9.92
N VAL A 196 -7.53 9.77 8.58
CA VAL A 196 -6.38 10.27 7.82
C VAL A 196 -5.99 11.68 8.24
N GLY A 197 -6.94 12.50 8.67
CA GLY A 197 -6.66 13.83 9.21
C GLY A 197 -5.93 13.82 10.56
N LYS A 198 -5.98 12.70 11.30
CA LYS A 198 -5.34 12.50 12.61
C LYS A 198 -3.97 11.80 12.52
N VAL A 199 -3.53 11.42 11.32
CA VAL A 199 -2.27 10.70 11.09
C VAL A 199 -1.08 11.47 11.65
N LYS A 200 -0.23 10.77 12.43
CA LYS A 200 0.98 11.29 13.05
C LYS A 200 2.27 10.67 12.49
N ALA A 201 2.16 9.46 11.92
CA ALA A 201 3.27 8.77 11.28
C ALA A 201 2.79 8.08 10.00
N ILE A 202 3.67 7.98 9.01
CA ILE A 202 3.39 7.31 7.74
C ILE A 202 4.49 6.29 7.49
N ALA A 203 4.09 5.04 7.31
CA ALA A 203 4.94 3.97 6.83
C ALA A 203 4.72 3.81 5.32
N PHE A 204 5.80 3.74 4.57
CA PHE A 204 5.78 3.51 3.13
C PHE A 204 6.39 2.16 2.82
N ASP A 205 5.75 1.38 1.95
CA ASP A 205 6.49 0.36 1.23
C ASP A 205 7.46 1.01 0.25
N LYS A 206 8.52 0.29 -0.14
CA LYS A 206 9.52 0.79 -1.07
C LYS A 206 9.08 0.61 -2.51
N THR A 207 8.93 -0.65 -2.94
CA THR A 207 8.72 -1.05 -4.34
C THR A 207 7.32 -0.69 -4.80
N GLY A 208 7.18 -0.10 -6.01
CA GLY A 208 5.89 0.34 -6.54
C GLY A 208 5.25 1.53 -5.83
N THR A 209 5.73 1.91 -4.64
CA THR A 209 5.22 3.02 -3.82
C THR A 209 6.15 4.23 -3.84
N LEU A 210 7.34 4.15 -3.24
CA LEU A 210 8.36 5.20 -3.30
C LEU A 210 9.18 5.13 -4.59
N THR A 211 9.27 3.93 -5.16
CA THR A 211 9.91 3.65 -6.45
C THR A 211 8.84 3.30 -7.49
N THR A 212 9.25 3.21 -8.76
CA THR A 212 8.34 2.88 -9.86
C THR A 212 7.92 1.41 -9.88
N GLY A 213 8.69 0.53 -9.23
CA GLY A 213 8.53 -0.93 -9.30
C GLY A 213 9.05 -1.54 -10.60
N GLU A 214 9.54 -0.71 -11.52
CA GLU A 214 10.11 -1.13 -12.80
C GLU A 214 11.60 -0.84 -12.83
N PRO A 215 12.46 -1.86 -13.00
CA PRO A 215 13.90 -1.65 -13.16
C PRO A 215 14.22 -0.79 -14.40
N GLN A 216 15.21 0.07 -14.27
CA GLN A 216 15.71 0.91 -15.37
C GLN A 216 17.24 0.88 -15.42
N VAL A 217 17.81 1.06 -16.59
CA VAL A 217 19.26 1.26 -16.75
C VAL A 217 19.62 2.63 -16.19
N ILE A 218 20.44 2.63 -15.14
CA ILE A 218 20.84 3.86 -14.42
C ILE A 218 22.20 4.35 -14.88
N ASP A 219 23.11 3.43 -15.18
CA ASP A 219 24.48 3.76 -15.57
C ASP A 219 25.07 2.67 -16.45
N ILE A 220 25.99 3.04 -17.31
CA ILE A 220 26.76 2.10 -18.15
C ILE A 220 28.22 2.51 -18.06
N ILE A 221 29.05 1.60 -17.60
CA ILE A 221 30.51 1.82 -17.49
C ILE A 221 31.21 0.95 -18.50
N ALA A 222 31.82 1.59 -19.45
CA ALA A 222 32.64 0.94 -20.49
C ALA A 222 34.05 0.65 -19.99
N VAL A 223 34.67 -0.39 -20.53
CA VAL A 223 36.12 -0.56 -20.49
C VAL A 223 36.77 0.50 -21.40
N ASP A 224 37.98 0.94 -21.08
CA ASP A 224 38.67 1.98 -21.84
C ASP A 224 38.70 1.69 -23.34
N GLY A 225 38.20 2.65 -24.13
CA GLY A 225 38.12 2.58 -25.59
C GLY A 225 36.84 1.96 -26.16
N GLU A 226 35.91 1.44 -25.32
CA GLU A 226 34.62 0.90 -25.78
C GLU A 226 33.51 1.97 -25.76
N ASP A 227 32.60 1.89 -26.74
CA ASP A 227 31.46 2.79 -26.85
C ASP A 227 30.26 2.29 -25.98
N ILE A 228 29.76 3.15 -25.14
CA ILE A 228 28.57 2.90 -24.28
C ILE A 228 27.35 2.49 -25.11
N ASN A 229 27.14 3.09 -26.29
CA ASN A 229 26.03 2.74 -27.16
C ASN A 229 26.21 1.35 -27.78
N LYS A 230 27.47 0.94 -28.10
CA LYS A 230 27.79 -0.41 -28.54
C LYS A 230 27.45 -1.42 -27.46
N ILE A 231 27.88 -1.18 -26.21
CA ILE A 231 27.58 -2.07 -25.07
C ILE A 231 26.07 -2.25 -24.90
N LEU A 232 25.33 -1.13 -24.93
CA LEU A 232 23.86 -1.17 -24.74
C LEU A 232 23.16 -1.86 -25.93
N SER A 233 23.57 -1.61 -27.18
CA SER A 233 22.95 -2.22 -28.35
C SER A 233 23.19 -3.72 -28.42
N VAL A 234 24.42 -4.17 -28.11
CA VAL A 234 24.80 -5.59 -28.09
C VAL A 234 24.07 -6.34 -26.99
N ALA A 235 24.06 -5.78 -25.78
CA ALA A 235 23.31 -6.36 -24.65
C ALA A 235 21.81 -6.43 -24.96
N ALA A 236 21.22 -5.35 -25.46
CA ALA A 236 19.81 -5.29 -25.81
C ALA A 236 19.43 -6.27 -26.93
N ALA A 237 20.32 -6.48 -27.93
CA ALA A 237 20.06 -7.41 -29.00
C ALA A 237 19.85 -8.85 -28.48
N VAL A 238 20.66 -9.29 -27.52
CA VAL A 238 20.55 -10.61 -26.90
C VAL A 238 19.35 -10.65 -25.93
N GLU A 239 19.15 -9.60 -25.14
CA GLU A 239 18.09 -9.51 -24.12
C GLU A 239 16.67 -9.33 -24.69
N VAL A 240 16.51 -9.02 -26.00
CA VAL A 240 15.18 -9.02 -26.66
C VAL A 240 14.44 -10.36 -26.48
N TYR A 241 15.19 -11.46 -26.37
CA TYR A 241 14.65 -12.81 -26.20
C TYR A 241 14.43 -13.18 -24.72
N SER A 242 14.74 -12.28 -23.79
CA SER A 242 14.61 -12.49 -22.36
C SER A 242 13.28 -11.92 -21.84
N GLU A 243 12.56 -12.72 -21.05
CA GLU A 243 11.40 -12.23 -20.29
C GLU A 243 11.78 -11.61 -18.93
N HIS A 244 13.08 -11.63 -18.58
CA HIS A 244 13.57 -11.12 -17.32
C HIS A 244 13.40 -9.58 -17.22
N PRO A 245 12.96 -9.01 -16.08
CA PRO A 245 12.76 -7.56 -15.93
C PRO A 245 14.00 -6.71 -16.22
N ILE A 246 15.19 -7.22 -15.90
CA ILE A 246 16.48 -6.56 -16.24
C ILE A 246 16.67 -6.51 -17.75
N GLY A 247 16.41 -7.61 -18.45
CA GLY A 247 16.49 -7.65 -19.90
C GLY A 247 15.55 -6.66 -20.56
N LYS A 248 14.30 -6.62 -20.10
CA LYS A 248 13.31 -5.62 -20.55
C LYS A 248 13.79 -4.18 -20.34
N ALA A 249 14.43 -3.90 -19.21
CA ALA A 249 15.00 -2.58 -18.90
C ALA A 249 16.14 -2.21 -19.86
N ILE A 250 17.01 -3.15 -20.18
CA ILE A 250 18.13 -2.95 -21.11
C ILE A 250 17.60 -2.70 -22.53
N VAL A 251 16.64 -3.51 -22.98
CA VAL A 251 15.98 -3.33 -24.29
C VAL A 251 15.26 -1.99 -24.38
N GLN A 252 14.55 -1.59 -23.33
CA GLN A 252 13.87 -0.29 -23.31
C GLN A 252 14.86 0.87 -23.39
N ALA A 253 15.97 0.81 -22.64
CA ALA A 253 17.01 1.84 -22.68
C ALA A 253 17.66 1.97 -24.07
N ALA A 254 17.83 0.87 -24.81
CA ALA A 254 18.32 0.89 -26.18
C ALA A 254 17.30 1.50 -27.15
N LYS A 255 16.02 1.18 -27.00
CA LYS A 255 14.92 1.78 -27.78
C LYS A 255 14.81 3.28 -27.55
N ASP A 256 14.91 3.74 -26.31
CA ASP A 256 14.83 5.17 -25.96
C ASP A 256 15.96 5.98 -26.60
N LYS A 257 17.12 5.35 -26.81
CA LYS A 257 18.25 5.93 -27.55
C LYS A 257 18.19 5.70 -29.06
N ASN A 258 17.11 5.07 -29.58
CA ASN A 258 16.95 4.70 -30.99
C ASN A 258 18.14 3.90 -31.55
N LEU A 259 18.70 2.98 -30.75
CA LEU A 259 19.80 2.11 -31.20
C LEU A 259 19.27 0.98 -32.07
N ASN A 260 20.00 0.68 -33.17
CA ASN A 260 19.70 -0.48 -33.98
C ASN A 260 20.17 -1.75 -33.27
N LEU A 261 19.28 -2.74 -33.14
CA LEU A 261 19.60 -4.04 -32.59
C LEU A 261 19.92 -5.00 -33.72
N ALA A 262 21.13 -5.59 -33.68
CA ALA A 262 21.52 -6.60 -34.65
C ALA A 262 20.72 -7.91 -34.47
N PRO A 263 20.48 -8.69 -35.52
CA PRO A 263 19.90 -10.01 -35.39
C PRO A 263 20.83 -10.94 -34.61
N VAL A 264 20.27 -11.75 -33.73
CA VAL A 264 21.02 -12.68 -32.87
C VAL A 264 20.63 -14.10 -33.20
N ASN A 265 21.61 -14.98 -33.31
CA ASN A 265 21.45 -16.41 -33.49
C ASN A 265 21.82 -17.16 -32.20
N ASN A 266 21.45 -18.44 -32.10
CA ASN A 266 21.86 -19.36 -31.03
C ASN A 266 21.66 -18.81 -29.61
N VAL A 267 20.52 -18.16 -29.36
CA VAL A 267 20.23 -17.57 -28.03
C VAL A 267 20.00 -18.67 -27.01
N VAL A 268 20.73 -18.63 -25.89
CA VAL A 268 20.62 -19.56 -24.77
C VAL A 268 20.45 -18.78 -23.47
N SER A 269 19.39 -19.05 -22.75
CA SER A 269 19.19 -18.53 -21.38
C SER A 269 19.85 -19.45 -20.37
N HIS A 270 20.72 -18.91 -19.53
CA HIS A 270 21.42 -19.60 -18.45
C HIS A 270 20.78 -19.20 -17.14
N THR A 271 19.92 -20.07 -16.61
CA THR A 271 19.13 -19.80 -15.40
C THR A 271 20.02 -19.35 -14.23
N GLY A 272 19.71 -18.18 -13.63
CA GLY A 272 20.47 -17.59 -12.52
C GLY A 272 21.80 -16.92 -12.89
N PHE A 273 22.24 -17.02 -14.15
CA PHE A 273 23.52 -16.47 -14.58
C PHE A 273 23.38 -15.35 -15.61
N GLY A 274 22.53 -15.52 -16.62
CA GLY A 274 22.37 -14.55 -17.68
C GLY A 274 21.88 -15.17 -18.99
N ILE A 275 22.21 -14.53 -20.10
CA ILE A 275 21.83 -14.93 -21.45
C ILE A 275 23.04 -14.83 -22.38
N SER A 276 23.15 -15.73 -23.34
CA SER A 276 24.17 -15.68 -24.40
C SER A 276 23.53 -15.79 -25.77
N GLY A 277 24.23 -15.31 -26.80
CA GLY A 277 23.80 -15.41 -28.18
C GLY A 277 24.90 -14.94 -29.15
N GLU A 278 24.77 -15.25 -30.44
CA GLU A 278 25.76 -14.92 -31.47
C GLU A 278 25.29 -13.75 -32.34
N ILE A 279 26.11 -12.71 -32.47
CA ILE A 279 25.94 -11.58 -33.37
C ILE A 279 27.13 -11.61 -34.38
N GLU A 280 26.87 -11.83 -35.66
CA GLU A 280 27.91 -11.86 -36.71
C GLU A 280 29.08 -12.81 -36.37
N GLU A 281 28.79 -14.03 -35.88
CA GLU A 281 29.76 -15.04 -35.42
C GLU A 281 30.55 -14.67 -34.14
N ILE A 282 30.13 -13.63 -33.44
CA ILE A 282 30.69 -13.19 -32.15
C ILE A 282 29.79 -13.70 -31.02
N ASP A 283 30.34 -14.42 -30.05
CA ASP A 283 29.62 -14.88 -28.87
C ASP A 283 29.48 -13.73 -27.87
N ILE A 284 28.22 -13.34 -27.60
CA ILE A 284 27.86 -12.29 -26.66
C ILE A 284 27.30 -12.93 -25.41
N LYS A 285 27.85 -12.56 -24.25
CA LYS A 285 27.31 -12.95 -22.95
C LYS A 285 26.90 -11.73 -22.16
N VAL A 286 25.67 -11.81 -21.58
CA VAL A 286 25.07 -10.77 -20.75
C VAL A 286 24.62 -11.42 -19.47
N GLY A 287 25.17 -11.03 -18.31
CA GLY A 287 24.79 -11.67 -17.05
C GLY A 287 25.60 -11.21 -15.84
N ASN A 288 25.52 -11.98 -14.77
CA ASN A 288 26.22 -11.67 -13.52
C ASN A 288 27.73 -11.96 -13.61
N ALA A 289 28.49 -11.47 -12.62
CA ALA A 289 29.96 -11.64 -12.60
C ALA A 289 30.39 -13.11 -12.64
N LYS A 290 29.65 -14.04 -12.01
CA LYS A 290 29.98 -15.47 -12.00
C LYS A 290 29.86 -16.10 -13.38
N PHE A 291 28.87 -15.67 -14.16
CA PHE A 291 28.69 -16.15 -15.55
C PHE A 291 29.86 -15.76 -16.47
N ILE A 292 30.34 -14.54 -16.30
CA ILE A 292 31.44 -14.03 -17.14
C ILE A 292 32.81 -14.55 -16.67
N GLN A 293 33.01 -14.68 -15.36
CA GLN A 293 34.29 -15.12 -14.77
C GLN A 293 34.67 -16.57 -15.13
N SER A 294 33.70 -17.38 -15.59
CA SER A 294 34.01 -18.74 -16.08
C SER A 294 34.98 -18.73 -17.28
N ASP A 295 34.95 -17.66 -18.07
CA ASP A 295 35.67 -17.58 -19.37
C ASP A 295 36.65 -16.41 -19.45
N SER A 296 36.57 -15.41 -18.56
CA SER A 296 37.38 -14.20 -18.62
C SER A 296 37.78 -13.67 -17.24
N ASP A 297 38.99 -13.17 -17.08
CA ASP A 297 39.44 -12.47 -15.89
C ASP A 297 38.79 -11.08 -15.81
N LEU A 298 38.11 -10.79 -14.71
CA LEU A 298 37.43 -9.50 -14.49
C LEU A 298 38.45 -8.38 -14.21
N PRO A 299 38.40 -7.24 -14.93
CA PRO A 299 39.30 -6.10 -14.70
C PRO A 299 39.08 -5.55 -13.28
N ALA A 300 40.14 -5.43 -12.47
CA ALA A 300 40.07 -5.00 -11.07
C ALA A 300 39.41 -3.63 -10.90
N ASP A 301 39.62 -2.69 -11.81
CA ASP A 301 38.98 -1.37 -11.80
C ASP A 301 37.45 -1.47 -11.98
N LEU A 302 37.00 -2.33 -12.90
CA LEU A 302 35.56 -2.55 -13.14
C LEU A 302 34.91 -3.27 -11.98
N VAL A 303 35.60 -4.23 -11.34
CA VAL A 303 35.13 -4.90 -10.12
C VAL A 303 34.97 -3.92 -8.99
N ALA A 304 35.91 -3.01 -8.76
CA ALA A 304 35.79 -1.97 -7.74
C ALA A 304 34.58 -1.03 -8.01
N LYS A 305 34.36 -0.67 -9.27
CA LYS A 305 33.19 0.15 -9.68
C LYS A 305 31.88 -0.63 -9.51
N SER A 306 31.84 -1.92 -9.89
CA SER A 306 30.64 -2.75 -9.72
C SER A 306 30.27 -2.88 -8.24
N GLN A 307 31.23 -3.17 -7.36
CA GLN A 307 31.00 -3.27 -5.92
C GLN A 307 30.46 -1.97 -5.34
N LYS A 308 30.98 -0.81 -5.76
CA LYS A 308 30.46 0.49 -5.36
C LYS A 308 29.01 0.69 -5.76
N LEU A 309 28.62 0.27 -6.96
CA LEU A 309 27.25 0.37 -7.46
C LEU A 309 26.32 -0.62 -6.74
N GLU A 310 26.80 -1.83 -6.44
CA GLU A 310 26.06 -2.82 -5.65
C GLU A 310 25.79 -2.34 -4.22
N THR A 311 26.74 -1.64 -3.58
CA THR A 311 26.51 -1.02 -2.27
C THR A 311 25.45 0.10 -2.31
N GLN A 312 25.17 0.66 -3.50
CA GLN A 312 24.08 1.59 -3.74
C GLN A 312 22.75 0.89 -4.09
N GLY A 313 22.68 -0.43 -3.96
CA GLY A 313 21.48 -1.21 -4.25
C GLY A 313 21.18 -1.42 -5.73
N LYS A 314 22.16 -1.27 -6.60
CA LYS A 314 22.01 -1.51 -8.04
C LYS A 314 22.38 -2.95 -8.40
N THR A 315 21.68 -3.51 -9.37
CA THR A 315 22.03 -4.82 -9.95
C THR A 315 22.99 -4.58 -11.11
N ILE A 316 24.11 -5.32 -11.13
CA ILE A 316 25.14 -5.17 -12.13
C ILE A 316 25.07 -6.30 -13.15
N VAL A 317 24.99 -5.93 -14.41
CA VAL A 317 25.00 -6.84 -15.57
C VAL A 317 26.29 -6.61 -16.34
N TRP A 318 27.07 -7.66 -16.51
CA TRP A 318 28.31 -7.66 -17.26
C TRP A 318 28.02 -8.03 -18.71
N VAL A 319 28.74 -7.41 -19.65
CA VAL A 319 28.60 -7.62 -21.11
C VAL A 319 29.95 -7.97 -21.73
N THR A 320 29.98 -9.07 -22.48
CA THR A 320 31.21 -9.50 -23.20
C THR A 320 30.96 -9.70 -24.70
N ASP A 321 32.04 -9.63 -25.44
CA ASP A 321 32.18 -9.88 -26.87
C ASP A 321 33.27 -10.96 -27.00
N ASN A 322 32.90 -12.21 -27.26
CA ASN A 322 33.73 -13.40 -27.04
C ASN A 322 34.24 -13.42 -25.56
N GLU A 323 35.58 -13.50 -25.40
CA GLU A 323 36.21 -13.46 -24.05
C GLU A 323 36.52 -12.04 -23.57
N LYS A 324 36.27 -11.00 -24.40
CA LYS A 324 36.57 -9.61 -24.07
C LYS A 324 35.42 -8.96 -23.33
N ILE A 325 35.69 -8.42 -22.13
CA ILE A 325 34.73 -7.64 -21.38
C ILE A 325 34.57 -6.26 -22.02
N LEU A 326 33.36 -5.91 -22.43
CA LEU A 326 33.01 -4.59 -22.97
C LEU A 326 32.72 -3.58 -21.85
N GLY A 327 32.03 -4.01 -20.80
CA GLY A 327 31.65 -3.14 -19.69
C GLY A 327 30.57 -3.74 -18.81
N ILE A 328 30.00 -2.88 -17.99
CA ILE A 328 28.89 -3.22 -17.07
C ILE A 328 27.72 -2.26 -17.24
N ILE A 329 26.51 -2.79 -17.09
CA ILE A 329 25.25 -2.05 -17.06
C ILE A 329 24.69 -2.13 -15.65
N ALA A 330 24.43 -1.00 -15.03
CA ALA A 330 23.80 -0.90 -13.71
C ALA A 330 22.30 -0.68 -13.87
N VAL A 331 21.51 -1.58 -13.30
CA VAL A 331 20.05 -1.54 -13.34
C VAL A 331 19.52 -1.40 -11.91
N ALA A 332 18.54 -0.55 -11.70
CA ALA A 332 17.88 -0.40 -10.41
C ALA A 332 16.43 0.04 -10.58
N ASP A 333 15.61 -0.23 -9.57
CA ASP A 333 14.29 0.38 -9.44
C ASP A 333 14.46 1.86 -9.09
N THR A 334 13.77 2.73 -9.81
CA THR A 334 13.98 4.17 -9.73
C THR A 334 13.02 4.82 -8.74
N ILE A 335 13.54 5.77 -7.95
CA ILE A 335 12.71 6.61 -7.07
C ILE A 335 11.75 7.43 -7.93
N ARG A 336 10.46 7.46 -7.57
CA ARG A 336 9.47 8.29 -8.25
C ARG A 336 9.89 9.77 -8.20
N PRO A 337 9.78 10.51 -9.31
CA PRO A 337 10.20 11.91 -9.36
C PRO A 337 9.53 12.79 -8.29
N GLU A 338 8.27 12.48 -7.97
CA GLU A 338 7.48 13.21 -6.96
C GLU A 338 7.74 12.76 -5.52
N ALA A 339 8.45 11.64 -5.27
CA ALA A 339 8.61 11.08 -3.93
C ALA A 339 9.31 12.05 -2.97
N ALA A 340 10.47 12.59 -3.36
CA ALA A 340 11.22 13.53 -2.53
C ALA A 340 10.40 14.78 -2.17
N THR A 341 9.72 15.35 -3.17
CA THR A 341 8.85 16.53 -2.97
C THR A 341 7.66 16.21 -2.06
N THR A 342 7.08 15.01 -2.21
CA THR A 342 5.96 14.55 -1.37
C THR A 342 6.40 14.39 0.07
N ILE A 343 7.55 13.72 0.33
CA ILE A 343 8.13 13.57 1.67
C ILE A 343 8.38 14.93 2.30
N GLN A 344 8.97 15.88 1.56
CA GLN A 344 9.22 17.23 2.07
C GLN A 344 7.91 17.94 2.44
N ARG A 345 6.88 17.87 1.59
CA ARG A 345 5.57 18.48 1.86
C ARG A 345 4.88 17.83 3.06
N LEU A 346 4.99 16.50 3.24
CA LEU A 346 4.47 15.80 4.41
C LEU A 346 5.12 16.34 5.70
N LYS A 347 6.45 16.53 5.71
CA LYS A 347 7.16 17.14 6.84
C LYS A 347 6.68 18.58 7.11
N GLN A 348 6.46 19.39 6.07
CA GLN A 348 5.96 20.77 6.20
C GLN A 348 4.55 20.84 6.81
N ILE A 349 3.69 19.87 6.53
CA ILE A 349 2.35 19.80 7.16
C ILE A 349 2.37 19.14 8.54
N GLY A 350 3.56 18.86 9.10
CA GLY A 350 3.75 18.38 10.47
C GLY A 350 3.75 16.85 10.63
N ILE A 351 3.91 16.08 9.55
CA ILE A 351 4.17 14.64 9.62
C ILE A 351 5.69 14.44 9.67
N GLN A 352 6.25 14.36 10.88
CA GLN A 352 7.70 14.21 11.07
C GLN A 352 8.16 12.75 11.02
N ASN A 353 7.29 11.83 11.42
CA ASN A 353 7.61 10.40 11.52
C ASN A 353 7.25 9.71 10.20
N ILE A 354 8.25 9.59 9.33
CA ILE A 354 8.16 8.93 8.03
C ILE A 354 9.10 7.74 8.05
N ILE A 355 8.58 6.56 7.74
CA ILE A 355 9.22 5.27 7.93
C ILE A 355 9.17 4.49 6.61
N ILE A 356 10.23 3.74 6.28
CA ILE A 356 10.20 2.74 5.20
C ILE A 356 10.06 1.36 5.83
N VAL A 357 9.15 0.56 5.26
CA VAL A 357 8.87 -0.82 5.67
C VAL A 357 8.90 -1.68 4.41
N SER A 358 9.96 -2.46 4.20
CA SER A 358 10.24 -3.14 2.93
C SER A 358 10.67 -4.59 3.12
N GLY A 359 10.35 -5.46 2.15
CA GLY A 359 10.92 -6.81 2.04
C GLY A 359 12.34 -6.83 1.47
N ASP A 360 12.77 -5.74 0.85
CA ASP A 360 14.07 -5.65 0.18
C ASP A 360 15.26 -5.63 1.13
N ARG A 361 16.44 -5.88 0.54
CA ARG A 361 17.72 -5.88 1.28
C ARG A 361 17.98 -4.56 2.00
N GLN A 362 18.57 -4.65 3.18
CA GLN A 362 18.86 -3.50 4.05
C GLN A 362 19.67 -2.42 3.33
N LEU A 363 20.68 -2.80 2.52
CA LEU A 363 21.53 -1.85 1.80
C LEU A 363 20.74 -1.01 0.78
N THR A 364 19.92 -1.66 -0.04
CA THR A 364 19.08 -1.00 -1.05
C THR A 364 18.08 -0.06 -0.40
N THR A 365 17.42 -0.52 0.68
CA THR A 365 16.41 0.26 1.39
C THR A 365 17.04 1.49 2.08
N ASN A 366 18.22 1.32 2.69
CA ASN A 366 18.96 2.44 3.31
C ASN A 366 19.38 3.49 2.27
N TYR A 367 19.81 3.06 1.07
CA TYR A 367 20.16 3.98 0.00
C TYR A 367 18.97 4.86 -0.41
N ILE A 368 17.79 4.26 -0.64
CA ILE A 368 16.55 4.97 -0.96
C ILE A 368 16.16 5.92 0.18
N ALA A 369 16.24 5.46 1.43
CA ALA A 369 15.93 6.26 2.62
C ALA A 369 16.81 7.51 2.72
N GLN A 370 18.11 7.35 2.45
CA GLN A 370 19.07 8.47 2.45
C GLN A 370 18.74 9.50 1.37
N GLN A 371 18.41 9.05 0.15
CA GLN A 371 18.02 9.93 -0.96
C GLN A 371 16.74 10.73 -0.66
N LEU A 372 15.79 10.13 0.07
CA LEU A 372 14.52 10.76 0.44
C LEU A 372 14.57 11.49 1.79
N GLY A 373 15.70 11.44 2.51
CA GLY A 373 15.85 12.04 3.84
C GLY A 373 14.94 11.40 4.89
N ILE A 374 14.76 10.07 4.82
CA ILE A 374 14.02 9.25 5.79
C ILE A 374 15.03 8.57 6.71
N SER A 375 14.82 8.65 8.02
CA SER A 375 15.77 8.14 9.01
C SER A 375 15.39 6.77 9.60
N GLU A 376 14.13 6.40 9.57
CA GLU A 376 13.63 5.15 10.17
C GLU A 376 13.32 4.13 9.06
N VAL A 377 14.00 2.98 9.11
CA VAL A 377 13.95 1.94 8.06
C VAL A 377 13.83 0.58 8.72
N TYR A 378 12.90 -0.21 8.21
CA TYR A 378 12.75 -1.64 8.49
C TYR A 378 12.81 -2.38 7.15
N ALA A 379 13.84 -3.20 6.95
CA ALA A 379 14.09 -3.93 5.71
C ALA A 379 14.07 -5.45 5.95
N GLU A 380 14.12 -6.23 4.86
CA GLU A 380 14.16 -7.70 4.88
C GLU A 380 12.98 -8.33 5.62
N LEU A 381 11.78 -7.74 5.46
CA LEU A 381 10.57 -8.12 6.18
C LEU A 381 9.65 -9.00 5.34
N LEU A 382 9.20 -10.08 5.92
CA LEU A 382 8.04 -10.83 5.41
C LEU A 382 6.72 -10.07 5.72
N PRO A 383 5.60 -10.40 5.06
CA PRO A 383 4.32 -9.75 5.30
C PRO A 383 3.88 -9.73 6.77
N GLU A 384 4.20 -10.80 7.53
CA GLU A 384 3.90 -10.90 8.97
C GLU A 384 4.75 -9.94 9.81
N ASP A 385 6.02 -9.77 9.42
CA ASP A 385 6.92 -8.83 10.09
C ASP A 385 6.48 -7.40 9.86
N LYS A 386 6.03 -7.06 8.63
CA LYS A 386 5.42 -5.76 8.33
C LYS A 386 4.25 -5.46 9.27
N VAL A 387 3.35 -6.43 9.50
CA VAL A 387 2.24 -6.30 10.47
C VAL A 387 2.74 -6.01 11.88
N THR A 388 3.79 -6.72 12.31
CA THR A 388 4.38 -6.53 13.65
C THR A 388 4.97 -5.14 13.81
N VAL A 389 5.68 -4.64 12.78
CA VAL A 389 6.20 -3.27 12.73
C VAL A 389 5.06 -2.25 12.80
N ILE A 390 4.01 -2.40 11.98
CA ILE A 390 2.86 -1.48 11.99
C ILE A 390 2.16 -1.47 13.35
N ARG A 391 1.96 -2.61 14.01
CA ARG A 391 1.41 -2.68 15.37
C ARG A 391 2.28 -1.94 16.38
N ARG A 392 3.62 -2.06 16.27
CA ARG A 392 4.56 -1.31 17.11
C ARG A 392 4.44 0.19 16.88
N LEU A 393 4.42 0.64 15.63
CA LEU A 393 4.26 2.05 15.26
C LEU A 393 2.92 2.62 15.76
N LYS A 394 1.81 1.85 15.68
CA LYS A 394 0.50 2.26 16.23
C LYS A 394 0.54 2.49 17.75
N ARG A 395 1.27 1.64 18.49
CA ARG A 395 1.45 1.85 19.94
C ARG A 395 2.24 3.12 20.25
N GLN A 396 3.24 3.44 19.42
CA GLN A 396 4.11 4.61 19.58
C GLN A 396 3.44 5.92 19.16
N TYR A 397 2.78 5.93 17.99
CA TYR A 397 2.26 7.15 17.36
C TYR A 397 0.72 7.25 17.38
N GLN A 398 0.01 6.25 17.88
CA GLN A 398 -1.45 6.15 17.96
C GLN A 398 -2.12 6.01 16.59
N THR A 399 -1.91 6.97 15.66
CA THR A 399 -2.53 6.97 14.33
C THR A 399 -1.45 6.92 13.26
N VAL A 400 -1.35 5.77 12.59
CA VAL A 400 -0.35 5.46 11.56
C VAL A 400 -1.05 5.16 10.24
N ALA A 401 -0.60 5.81 9.18
CA ALA A 401 -0.96 5.41 7.82
C ALA A 401 0.09 4.45 7.26
N MET A 402 -0.32 3.43 6.51
CA MET A 402 0.55 2.59 5.68
C MET A 402 0.20 2.85 4.22
N VAL A 403 1.24 3.08 3.40
CA VAL A 403 1.11 3.28 1.95
C VAL A 403 1.84 2.13 1.27
N GLY A 404 1.16 1.41 0.39
CA GLY A 404 1.70 0.25 -0.33
C GLY A 404 0.92 -0.03 -1.62
N ASP A 405 1.39 -1.01 -2.41
CA ASP A 405 0.79 -1.38 -3.70
C ASP A 405 0.61 -2.89 -3.89
N GLY A 406 1.34 -3.72 -3.16
CA GLY A 406 1.41 -5.17 -3.34
C GLY A 406 0.50 -6.01 -2.45
N ILE A 407 0.40 -7.30 -2.79
CA ILE A 407 -0.32 -8.31 -2.00
C ILE A 407 0.34 -8.49 -0.62
N ASN A 408 1.67 -8.44 -0.58
CA ASN A 408 2.48 -8.53 0.64
C ASN A 408 2.24 -7.39 1.62
N ASP A 409 1.72 -6.24 1.15
CA ASP A 409 1.37 -5.10 1.99
C ASP A 409 -0.06 -5.17 2.55
N ALA A 410 -0.94 -5.98 1.94
CA ALA A 410 -2.35 -6.06 2.32
C ALA A 410 -2.57 -6.28 3.84
N PRO A 411 -1.84 -7.18 4.53
CA PRO A 411 -1.97 -7.33 5.98
C PRO A 411 -1.52 -6.09 6.76
N ALA A 412 -0.46 -5.41 6.30
CA ALA A 412 0.05 -4.19 6.91
C ALA A 412 -0.91 -3.01 6.68
N LEU A 413 -1.48 -2.88 5.46
CA LEU A 413 -2.51 -1.91 5.11
C LEU A 413 -3.75 -2.09 6.00
N ALA A 414 -4.27 -3.33 6.13
CA ALA A 414 -5.41 -3.64 6.99
C ALA A 414 -5.13 -3.39 8.47
N THR A 415 -3.89 -3.59 8.93
CA THR A 415 -3.49 -3.41 10.33
C THR A 415 -3.25 -1.95 10.69
N ALA A 416 -2.88 -1.10 9.74
CA ALA A 416 -2.66 0.33 9.96
C ALA A 416 -3.90 1.03 10.51
N SER A 417 -3.77 2.27 10.99
CA SER A 417 -4.95 3.08 11.33
C SER A 417 -5.67 3.56 10.06
N VAL A 418 -4.90 3.73 8.98
CA VAL A 418 -5.40 4.04 7.63
C VAL A 418 -4.48 3.34 6.63
N GLY A 419 -5.02 2.37 5.89
CA GLY A 419 -4.36 1.74 4.76
C GLY A 419 -4.59 2.54 3.47
N ILE A 420 -3.53 2.85 2.73
CA ILE A 420 -3.57 3.65 1.50
C ILE A 420 -2.91 2.84 0.38
N ALA A 421 -3.66 2.51 -0.67
CA ALA A 421 -3.13 1.80 -1.83
C ALA A 421 -2.87 2.73 -3.02
N MET A 422 -1.85 2.39 -3.81
CA MET A 422 -1.61 2.97 -5.14
C MET A 422 -2.59 2.35 -6.14
N GLY A 423 -3.16 3.15 -7.05
CA GLY A 423 -4.41 2.79 -7.75
C GLY A 423 -4.26 2.07 -9.07
N THR A 424 -3.11 2.15 -9.77
CA THR A 424 -2.89 1.47 -11.06
C THR A 424 -1.92 0.30 -10.94
N THR A 425 -0.94 0.40 -10.06
CA THR A 425 0.04 -0.66 -9.78
C THR A 425 -0.43 -1.57 -8.64
N GLY A 426 -1.37 -1.10 -7.80
CA GLY A 426 -1.88 -1.89 -6.68
C GLY A 426 -2.55 -3.18 -7.10
N SER A 427 -2.22 -4.28 -6.41
CA SER A 427 -2.91 -5.55 -6.59
C SER A 427 -4.39 -5.44 -6.21
N ASP A 428 -5.26 -6.27 -6.83
CA ASP A 428 -6.68 -6.32 -6.50
C ASP A 428 -6.91 -6.48 -4.99
N ILE A 429 -6.06 -7.27 -4.32
CA ILE A 429 -6.14 -7.50 -2.87
C ILE A 429 -5.76 -6.25 -2.07
N ALA A 430 -4.71 -5.52 -2.49
CA ALA A 430 -4.32 -4.27 -1.83
C ALA A 430 -5.42 -3.21 -2.01
N LEU A 431 -5.98 -3.10 -3.22
CA LEU A 431 -7.10 -2.19 -3.51
C LEU A 431 -8.36 -2.56 -2.72
N GLU A 432 -8.67 -3.85 -2.57
CA GLU A 432 -9.80 -4.32 -1.77
C GLU A 432 -9.58 -4.11 -0.27
N THR A 433 -8.35 -4.22 0.21
CA THR A 433 -8.00 -4.14 1.64
C THR A 433 -7.82 -2.70 2.12
N ALA A 434 -7.24 -1.83 1.30
CA ALA A 434 -6.94 -0.45 1.69
C ALA A 434 -8.19 0.37 1.95
N ASP A 435 -8.10 1.32 2.87
CA ASP A 435 -9.15 2.29 3.22
C ASP A 435 -9.24 3.45 2.22
N ILE A 436 -8.12 3.79 1.60
CA ILE A 436 -7.98 4.88 0.62
C ILE A 436 -7.23 4.36 -0.60
N VAL A 437 -7.68 4.74 -1.80
CA VAL A 437 -6.98 4.45 -3.05
C VAL A 437 -6.59 5.76 -3.73
N LEU A 438 -5.30 5.90 -4.05
CA LEU A 438 -4.76 7.02 -4.82
C LEU A 438 -4.76 6.66 -6.31
N MET A 439 -5.71 7.20 -7.07
CA MET A 439 -5.85 6.91 -8.49
C MET A 439 -4.68 7.44 -9.32
N ALA A 440 -4.30 6.67 -10.37
CA ALA A 440 -3.21 6.98 -11.31
C ALA A 440 -1.84 7.09 -10.61
N ASP A 441 -1.61 6.35 -9.54
CA ASP A 441 -0.35 6.21 -8.78
C ASP A 441 0.33 7.54 -8.42
N ARG A 442 -0.47 8.57 -8.21
CA ARG A 442 0.03 9.91 -7.92
C ARG A 442 0.27 10.09 -6.44
N LEU A 443 1.50 9.78 -6.01
CA LEU A 443 1.92 9.84 -4.60
C LEU A 443 1.73 11.25 -3.98
N GLU A 444 1.84 12.32 -4.77
CA GLU A 444 1.60 13.69 -4.31
C GLU A 444 0.18 13.94 -3.79
N LYS A 445 -0.80 13.10 -4.19
CA LYS A 445 -2.18 13.18 -3.66
C LYS A 445 -2.27 12.84 -2.19
N LEU A 446 -1.28 12.17 -1.62
CA LEU A 446 -1.22 11.86 -0.19
C LEU A 446 -1.26 13.12 0.67
N VAL A 447 -0.55 14.18 0.27
CA VAL A 447 -0.58 15.48 0.98
C VAL A 447 -1.99 16.08 0.96
N ALA A 448 -2.66 16.05 -0.22
CA ALA A 448 -4.03 16.54 -0.37
C ALA A 448 -5.02 15.71 0.46
N THR A 449 -4.81 14.39 0.54
CA THR A 449 -5.60 13.45 1.33
C THR A 449 -5.60 13.84 2.82
N ILE A 450 -4.41 14.06 3.39
CA ILE A 450 -4.26 14.46 4.80
C ILE A 450 -4.86 15.85 5.04
N HIS A 451 -4.65 16.80 4.15
CA HIS A 451 -5.25 18.13 4.24
C HIS A 451 -6.77 18.08 4.22
N LEU A 452 -7.35 17.26 3.34
CA LEU A 452 -8.80 17.10 3.25
C LEU A 452 -9.38 16.51 4.55
N GLY A 453 -8.73 15.49 5.11
CA GLY A 453 -9.11 14.92 6.40
C GLY A 453 -9.05 15.94 7.54
N ARG A 454 -7.97 16.71 7.65
CA ARG A 454 -7.84 17.78 8.66
C ARG A 454 -8.89 18.86 8.51
N ARG A 455 -9.19 19.24 7.28
CA ARG A 455 -10.26 20.21 6.97
C ARG A 455 -11.63 19.66 7.35
N ALA A 456 -11.89 18.37 7.07
CA ALA A 456 -13.14 17.71 7.47
C ALA A 456 -13.32 17.75 9.00
N ILE A 457 -12.30 17.35 9.76
CA ILE A 457 -12.31 17.43 11.23
C ILE A 457 -12.60 18.85 11.72
N LYS A 458 -11.97 19.87 11.11
CA LYS A 458 -12.18 21.26 11.50
C LYS A 458 -13.62 21.71 11.25
N VAL A 459 -14.20 21.37 10.10
CA VAL A 459 -15.59 21.70 9.75
C VAL A 459 -16.55 20.99 10.69
N ILE A 460 -16.34 19.68 10.94
CA ILE A 460 -17.18 18.90 11.87
C ILE A 460 -17.15 19.52 13.27
N LYS A 461 -15.98 19.83 13.81
CA LYS A 461 -15.85 20.48 15.12
C LYS A 461 -16.59 21.81 15.17
N GLN A 462 -16.46 22.66 14.15
CA GLN A 462 -17.17 23.93 14.06
C GLN A 462 -18.69 23.71 14.05
N ASN A 463 -19.16 22.75 13.27
CA ASN A 463 -20.58 22.42 13.18
C ASN A 463 -21.14 21.89 14.51
N ILE A 464 -20.40 21.01 15.21
CA ILE A 464 -20.79 20.50 16.53
C ILE A 464 -20.89 21.65 17.55
N VAL A 465 -19.89 22.53 17.62
CA VAL A 465 -19.91 23.69 18.52
C VAL A 465 -21.09 24.59 18.19
N PHE A 466 -21.36 24.90 16.92
CA PHE A 466 -22.50 25.70 16.52
C PHE A 466 -23.83 25.06 16.91
N ALA A 467 -23.99 23.74 16.66
CA ALA A 467 -25.20 23.00 17.04
C ALA A 467 -25.45 23.04 18.56
N LEU A 468 -24.43 22.78 19.38
CA LEU A 468 -24.53 22.83 20.82
C LEU A 468 -24.85 24.24 21.32
N CYS A 469 -24.22 25.27 20.78
CA CYS A 469 -24.54 26.67 21.11
C CYS A 469 -25.98 27.04 20.74
N SER A 470 -26.46 26.60 19.58
CA SER A 470 -27.84 26.85 19.13
C SER A 470 -28.86 26.18 20.05
N ILE A 471 -28.63 24.90 20.41
CA ILE A 471 -29.46 24.15 21.37
C ILE A 471 -29.47 24.87 22.73
N GLY A 472 -28.28 25.23 23.26
CA GLY A 472 -28.19 25.95 24.54
C GLY A 472 -28.90 27.29 24.53
N LEU A 473 -28.77 28.08 23.47
CA LEU A 473 -29.46 29.37 23.32
C LEU A 473 -30.98 29.20 23.29
N LEU A 474 -31.49 28.23 22.52
CA LEU A 474 -32.93 27.95 22.44
C LEU A 474 -33.50 27.44 23.78
N LEU A 475 -32.72 26.60 24.50
CA LEU A 475 -33.14 26.16 25.85
C LEU A 475 -33.20 27.32 26.83
N VAL A 476 -32.19 28.19 26.86
CA VAL A 476 -32.23 29.41 27.69
C VAL A 476 -33.41 30.29 27.30
N ALA A 477 -33.66 30.50 26.02
CA ALA A 477 -34.79 31.27 25.53
C ALA A 477 -36.16 30.65 25.95
N ASN A 478 -36.29 29.32 25.95
CA ASN A 478 -37.49 28.63 26.40
C ASN A 478 -37.81 28.90 27.89
N PHE A 479 -36.77 28.84 28.76
CA PHE A 479 -36.98 28.98 30.21
C PHE A 479 -36.95 30.44 30.66
N ALA A 480 -36.11 31.32 30.08
CA ALA A 480 -35.95 32.70 30.51
C ALA A 480 -36.96 33.66 29.88
N ILE A 481 -37.30 33.50 28.61
CA ILE A 481 -38.13 34.43 27.84
C ILE A 481 -39.51 33.82 27.54
N GLY A 482 -39.61 32.49 27.48
CA GLY A 482 -40.86 31.79 27.15
C GLY A 482 -41.15 31.85 25.64
N ILE A 483 -40.24 31.28 24.81
CA ILE A 483 -40.47 31.18 23.35
C ILE A 483 -41.67 30.27 23.05
N ASN A 484 -42.39 30.56 21.99
CA ASN A 484 -43.47 29.70 21.52
C ASN A 484 -42.90 28.52 20.69
N LEU A 485 -43.68 27.43 20.60
CA LEU A 485 -43.30 26.21 19.91
C LEU A 485 -42.84 26.45 18.43
N PRO A 486 -43.57 27.27 17.64
CA PRO A 486 -43.12 27.57 16.27
C PRO A 486 -41.71 28.19 16.18
N LEU A 487 -41.37 29.12 17.06
CA LEU A 487 -40.04 29.72 17.13
C LEU A 487 -38.97 28.71 17.57
N GLY A 488 -39.31 27.83 18.52
CA GLY A 488 -38.44 26.71 18.91
C GLY A 488 -38.13 25.77 17.74
N VAL A 489 -39.14 25.38 16.98
CA VAL A 489 -39.02 24.53 15.79
C VAL A 489 -38.19 25.25 14.70
N ILE A 490 -38.50 26.50 14.35
CA ILE A 490 -37.77 27.25 13.34
C ILE A 490 -36.29 27.42 13.74
N GLY A 491 -36.00 27.69 15.00
CA GLY A 491 -34.63 27.81 15.50
C GLY A 491 -33.89 26.48 15.45
N HIS A 492 -34.52 25.39 15.83
CA HIS A 492 -33.94 24.05 15.80
C HIS A 492 -33.68 23.56 14.36
N GLU A 493 -34.72 23.55 13.52
CA GLU A 493 -34.59 23.12 12.11
C GLU A 493 -33.68 24.07 11.31
N GLY A 494 -33.76 25.38 11.56
CA GLY A 494 -32.86 26.37 10.99
C GLY A 494 -31.38 26.09 11.31
N SER A 495 -31.09 25.72 12.55
CA SER A 495 -29.72 25.32 12.94
C SER A 495 -29.27 24.07 12.20
N THR A 496 -30.12 23.06 12.00
CA THR A 496 -29.86 21.85 11.24
C THR A 496 -29.55 22.14 9.77
N VAL A 497 -30.33 23.01 9.14
CA VAL A 497 -30.10 23.46 7.75
C VAL A 497 -28.75 24.19 7.64
N LEU A 498 -28.45 25.12 8.55
CA LEU A 498 -27.20 25.88 8.54
C LEU A 498 -25.97 24.97 8.72
N VAL A 499 -26.03 24.00 9.59
CA VAL A 499 -24.98 23.00 9.82
C VAL A 499 -24.77 22.15 8.56
N THR A 500 -25.85 21.69 7.92
CA THR A 500 -25.80 20.94 6.67
C THR A 500 -25.13 21.75 5.55
N LEU A 501 -25.57 22.99 5.34
CA LEU A 501 -24.95 23.89 4.36
C LEU A 501 -23.48 24.17 4.67
N SER A 502 -23.13 24.28 5.94
CA SER A 502 -21.75 24.40 6.38
C SER A 502 -20.90 23.18 6.00
N GLY A 503 -21.46 21.98 6.08
CA GLY A 503 -20.81 20.73 5.64
C GLY A 503 -20.47 20.75 4.15
N LEU A 504 -21.33 21.32 3.30
CA LEU A 504 -21.12 21.43 1.85
C LEU A 504 -19.89 22.28 1.47
N ARG A 505 -19.32 23.08 2.38
CA ARG A 505 -18.07 23.82 2.15
C ARG A 505 -16.90 22.90 1.76
N LEU A 506 -16.96 21.62 2.13
CA LEU A 506 -15.95 20.63 1.79
C LEU A 506 -15.98 20.21 0.31
N LEU A 507 -17.07 20.48 -0.43
CA LEU A 507 -17.12 20.28 -1.89
C LEU A 507 -16.25 21.27 -2.68
N ARG A 508 -15.89 22.41 -2.08
CA ARG A 508 -15.02 23.38 -2.74
C ARG A 508 -13.58 22.89 -2.75
N ASN A 509 -12.97 22.81 -3.93
CA ASN A 509 -11.56 22.45 -4.08
C ASN A 509 -10.69 23.37 -3.24
N SER A 510 -9.87 22.80 -2.39
CA SER A 510 -8.77 23.52 -1.75
C SER A 510 -7.65 23.74 -2.76
N LYS A 511 -6.84 24.80 -2.57
CA LYS A 511 -5.65 25.09 -3.41
C LYS A 511 -4.64 23.92 -3.45
N CYS A 512 -4.79 22.90 -2.61
CA CYS A 512 -3.95 21.71 -2.53
C CYS A 512 -4.21 20.69 -3.66
N PHE A 513 -5.29 20.83 -4.43
CA PHE A 513 -5.59 20.00 -5.61
C PHE A 513 -5.12 20.63 -6.93
N ARG A 514 -4.49 21.80 -6.86
CA ARG A 514 -3.82 22.47 -7.97
C ARG A 514 -2.29 22.28 -7.80
#